data_046afca264171050d782b67235fe23c7
#
_entry.id   046afca264171050d782b67235fe23c7
#
_cell.length_a   1.000
_cell.length_b   1.000
_cell.length_c   1.000
_cell.angle_alpha   90.00
_cell.angle_beta   90.00
_cell.angle_gamma   90.00
#
_symmetry.space_group_name_H-M   'P 1'
#
loop_
_entity.id
_entity.type
_entity.pdbx_description
1 polymer ?
#
loop_
_entity_poly.entity_id
_entity_poly.type
_entity_poly.pdbx_seq_one_letter_code
_entity_poly.pdbx_strand_id
1 'polypeptide(L)'
;MRLLKLSILAAALTAMPLAAQEPDKEGAGSSLPPTIAIIIDDMGHNLHEGERLARIDQPLTLAFLPYRRYTVPLAKLAHQQHKEIMLHAPMANTRNFDLGPGGLTSDMDERRIATTLRRSLQSIPHVQGVNNHMGSLLTQKLQTMDWVMQELRQYPVYFVDSRTIASSVAGDVARAYQIPSLTRDVFLDHEQTEAFVDRQFKLLIKRARENGSAIGIGHPHKVTVDYLEKHLPELDAQGVAVATISGLWAIRNGNREMFVEGEKQAIRPAYARKP
;
A
#
# COMPACT_ATOMS: atom_id res chain seq x y z
N MET A 1 100.91 2.82 22.51
CA MET A 1 99.81 3.53 21.82
C MET A 1 99.12 2.53 20.91
N ARG A 2 98.02 2.01 21.35
CA ARG A 2 97.18 1.03 20.57
C ARG A 2 95.95 1.76 20.04
N LEU A 3 95.83 1.83 18.72
CA LEU A 3 94.68 2.38 18.03
C LEU A 3 93.55 1.35 18.01
N LEU A 4 92.42 1.73 18.58
CA LEU A 4 91.20 0.95 18.58
C LEU A 4 90.43 1.24 17.27
N LYS A 5 90.19 0.21 16.43
CA LYS A 5 89.38 0.30 15.24
C LYS A 5 87.94 0.06 15.63
N LEU A 6 87.10 1.08 15.42
CA LEU A 6 85.68 0.99 15.61
C LEU A 6 85.03 0.50 14.30
N SER A 7 84.50 -0.70 14.34
CA SER A 7 83.70 -1.23 13.17
C SER A 7 82.23 -0.81 13.30
N ILE A 8 81.75 -0.02 12.35
CA ILE A 8 80.33 0.37 12.23
C ILE A 8 79.64 -0.72 11.46
N LEU A 9 78.72 -1.41 12.12
CA LEU A 9 77.80 -2.38 11.49
C LEU A 9 76.57 -1.64 10.98
N ALA A 10 76.44 -1.51 9.66
CA ALA A 10 75.27 -0.93 9.02
C ALA A 10 74.16 -1.99 8.95
N ALA A 11 73.09 -1.80 9.70
CA ALA A 11 71.86 -2.61 9.58
C ALA A 11 71.01 -2.08 8.44
N ALA A 12 70.85 -2.88 7.39
CA ALA A 12 69.93 -2.61 6.27
C ALA A 12 68.53 -2.96 6.73
N LEU A 13 67.68 -1.93 6.95
CA LEU A 13 66.23 -2.10 7.09
C LEU A 13 65.63 -2.34 5.71
N THR A 14 65.19 -3.57 5.43
CA THR A 14 64.34 -3.88 4.27
C THR A 14 62.92 -3.46 4.58
N ALA A 15 62.48 -2.38 3.97
CA ALA A 15 61.06 -1.99 3.99
C ALA A 15 60.26 -2.99 3.16
N MET A 16 59.41 -3.80 3.82
CA MET A 16 58.36 -4.55 3.12
C MET A 16 57.27 -3.59 2.62
N PRO A 17 56.80 -3.75 1.38
CA PRO A 17 55.67 -2.96 0.93
C PRO A 17 54.42 -3.38 1.73
N LEU A 18 53.81 -2.41 2.39
CA LEU A 18 52.49 -2.54 2.98
C LEU A 18 51.48 -2.76 1.85
N ALA A 19 51.02 -3.99 1.69
CA ALA A 19 49.92 -4.28 0.75
C ALA A 19 48.72 -3.46 1.22
N ALA A 20 48.31 -2.48 0.41
CA ALA A 20 47.07 -1.78 0.61
C ALA A 20 45.95 -2.85 0.50
N GLN A 21 45.33 -3.21 1.61
CA GLN A 21 44.08 -3.91 1.61
C GLN A 21 43.06 -2.99 0.91
N GLU A 22 42.57 -3.45 -0.25
CA GLU A 22 41.37 -2.86 -0.84
C GLU A 22 40.27 -2.91 0.21
N PRO A 23 39.50 -1.81 0.41
CA PRO A 23 38.39 -1.87 1.32
C PRO A 23 37.41 -2.93 0.79
N ASP A 24 37.19 -3.93 1.64
CA ASP A 24 36.15 -4.92 1.44
C ASP A 24 34.86 -4.18 1.05
N LYS A 25 34.31 -4.52 -0.10
CA LYS A 25 32.96 -4.12 -0.50
C LYS A 25 31.94 -4.86 0.40
N GLU A 26 32.07 -4.68 1.70
CA GLU A 26 31.01 -4.98 2.64
C GLU A 26 29.99 -3.85 2.58
N GLY A 27 28.82 -4.19 2.05
CA GLY A 27 27.68 -3.29 2.08
C GLY A 27 26.88 -3.22 0.80
N ALA A 28 26.75 -4.32 0.04
CA ALA A 28 25.54 -4.50 -0.73
C ALA A 28 24.41 -4.71 0.27
N GLY A 29 23.95 -3.63 0.90
CA GLY A 29 22.72 -3.61 1.66
C GLY A 29 21.65 -4.18 0.74
N SER A 30 21.12 -5.37 1.05
CA SER A 30 20.07 -6.03 0.31
C SER A 30 18.94 -5.02 0.10
N SER A 31 18.92 -4.39 -1.07
CA SER A 31 17.79 -3.55 -1.44
C SER A 31 16.58 -4.46 -1.49
N LEU A 32 15.51 -4.05 -0.82
CA LEU A 32 14.25 -4.80 -0.87
C LEU A 32 13.87 -5.00 -2.35
N PRO A 33 13.29 -6.16 -2.70
CA PRO A 33 12.82 -6.40 -4.05
C PRO A 33 11.76 -5.36 -4.43
N PRO A 34 11.65 -5.02 -5.72
CA PRO A 34 10.53 -4.22 -6.21
C PRO A 34 9.23 -4.79 -5.69
N THR A 35 8.42 -3.96 -5.03
CA THR A 35 7.22 -4.42 -4.31
C THR A 35 5.97 -3.80 -4.91
N ILE A 36 4.96 -4.62 -5.22
CA ILE A 36 3.63 -4.14 -5.59
C ILE A 36 2.65 -4.33 -4.45
N ALA A 37 1.66 -3.44 -4.36
CA ALA A 37 0.47 -3.66 -3.56
C ALA A 37 -0.77 -3.53 -4.45
N ILE A 38 -1.75 -4.41 -4.25
CA ILE A 38 -2.99 -4.41 -5.04
C ILE A 38 -4.18 -4.23 -4.11
N ILE A 39 -4.99 -3.24 -4.44
CA ILE A 39 -6.30 -3.02 -3.82
C ILE A 39 -7.36 -3.53 -4.80
N ILE A 40 -8.34 -4.27 -4.27
CA ILE A 40 -9.55 -4.60 -5.00
C ILE A 40 -10.71 -3.81 -4.41
N ASP A 41 -11.18 -2.83 -5.16
CA ASP A 41 -12.30 -1.96 -4.81
C ASP A 41 -13.65 -2.65 -5.01
N ASP A 42 -14.76 -2.00 -4.66
CA ASP A 42 -16.15 -2.46 -4.86
C ASP A 42 -16.51 -3.83 -4.27
N MET A 43 -15.76 -4.29 -3.27
CA MET A 43 -16.08 -5.53 -2.58
C MET A 43 -17.43 -5.44 -1.84
N GLY A 44 -18.16 -6.56 -1.78
CA GLY A 44 -19.42 -6.67 -1.05
C GLY A 44 -20.65 -6.85 -1.94
N HIS A 45 -20.55 -6.72 -3.27
CA HIS A 45 -21.63 -6.96 -4.21
C HIS A 45 -21.65 -8.39 -4.79
N ASN A 46 -20.48 -8.88 -5.20
CA ASN A 46 -20.34 -10.17 -5.86
C ASN A 46 -19.74 -11.18 -4.87
N LEU A 47 -20.56 -12.16 -4.45
CA LEU A 47 -20.11 -13.18 -3.51
C LEU A 47 -19.06 -14.08 -4.14
N HIS A 48 -19.30 -14.55 -5.36
CA HIS A 48 -18.46 -15.53 -6.04
C HIS A 48 -17.04 -15.00 -6.26
N GLU A 49 -16.90 -13.85 -6.91
CA GLU A 49 -15.59 -13.25 -7.17
C GLU A 49 -14.94 -12.76 -5.86
N GLY A 50 -15.75 -12.32 -4.89
CA GLY A 50 -15.26 -11.93 -3.56
C GLY A 50 -14.63 -13.10 -2.79
N GLU A 51 -15.23 -14.28 -2.85
CA GLU A 51 -14.65 -15.48 -2.23
C GLU A 51 -13.37 -15.95 -2.93
N ARG A 52 -13.32 -15.88 -4.26
CA ARG A 52 -12.11 -16.20 -5.04
C ARG A 52 -10.96 -15.29 -4.62
N LEU A 53 -11.17 -13.96 -4.63
CA LEU A 53 -10.18 -12.96 -4.21
C LEU A 53 -9.69 -13.16 -2.78
N ALA A 54 -10.61 -13.50 -1.86
CA ALA A 54 -10.24 -13.78 -0.48
C ALA A 54 -9.32 -15.01 -0.36
N ARG A 55 -9.40 -15.99 -1.26
CA ARG A 55 -8.63 -17.23 -1.25
C ARG A 55 -7.33 -17.20 -2.05
N ILE A 56 -7.02 -16.12 -2.77
CA ILE A 56 -5.69 -15.95 -3.39
C ILE A 56 -4.63 -15.96 -2.29
N ASP A 57 -3.55 -16.72 -2.46
CA ASP A 57 -2.52 -16.84 -1.40
C ASP A 57 -1.75 -15.54 -1.16
N GLN A 58 -1.52 -14.75 -2.21
CA GLN A 58 -0.76 -13.52 -2.12
C GLN A 58 -1.46 -12.45 -1.27
N PRO A 59 -0.71 -11.58 -0.59
CA PRO A 59 -1.25 -10.46 0.17
C PRO A 59 -2.02 -9.49 -0.73
N LEU A 60 -3.31 -9.33 -0.47
CA LEU A 60 -4.16 -8.34 -1.13
C LEU A 60 -4.81 -7.45 -0.08
N THR A 61 -5.15 -6.22 -0.48
CA THR A 61 -6.01 -5.31 0.28
C THR A 61 -7.38 -5.28 -0.38
N LEU A 62 -8.43 -5.68 0.34
CA LEU A 62 -9.79 -5.75 -0.17
C LEU A 62 -10.61 -4.58 0.40
N ALA A 63 -11.09 -3.69 -0.48
CA ALA A 63 -11.80 -2.47 -0.13
C ALA A 63 -13.30 -2.65 -0.30
N PHE A 64 -14.02 -2.61 0.81
CA PHE A 64 -15.42 -2.95 0.88
C PHE A 64 -16.32 -1.72 0.87
N LEU A 65 -17.31 -1.71 0.00
CA LEU A 65 -18.44 -0.78 0.08
C LEU A 65 -19.24 -1.04 1.35
N PRO A 66 -19.64 -0.01 2.10
CA PRO A 66 -20.43 -0.18 3.31
C PRO A 66 -21.87 -0.65 2.96
N TYR A 67 -22.49 -1.41 3.88
CA TYR A 67 -23.90 -1.81 3.85
C TYR A 67 -24.32 -2.65 2.61
N ARG A 68 -23.40 -3.25 1.87
CA ARG A 68 -23.72 -4.19 0.82
C ARG A 68 -24.01 -5.58 1.40
N ARG A 69 -24.78 -6.37 0.65
CA ARG A 69 -25.26 -7.67 1.10
C ARG A 69 -24.17 -8.59 1.60
N TYR A 70 -23.01 -8.59 0.93
CA TYR A 70 -21.91 -9.51 1.22
C TYR A 70 -20.72 -8.84 1.90
N THR A 71 -20.82 -7.56 2.25
CA THR A 71 -19.69 -6.82 2.90
C THR A 71 -19.20 -7.52 4.14
N VAL A 72 -20.07 -7.78 5.12
CA VAL A 72 -19.67 -8.37 6.40
C VAL A 72 -19.17 -9.81 6.26
N PRO A 73 -19.89 -10.74 5.58
CA PRO A 73 -19.39 -12.11 5.43
C PRO A 73 -18.09 -12.20 4.64
N LEU A 74 -17.93 -11.44 3.55
CA LEU A 74 -16.70 -11.44 2.77
C LEU A 74 -15.53 -10.78 3.52
N ALA A 75 -15.76 -9.70 4.27
CA ALA A 75 -14.71 -9.08 5.07
C ALA A 75 -14.20 -10.02 6.18
N LYS A 76 -15.09 -10.79 6.82
CA LYS A 76 -14.69 -11.81 7.79
C LYS A 76 -13.90 -12.94 7.13
N LEU A 77 -14.36 -13.46 6.00
CA LEU A 77 -13.64 -14.49 5.24
C LEU A 77 -12.25 -13.98 4.81
N ALA A 78 -12.18 -12.79 4.23
CA ALA A 78 -10.93 -12.17 3.78
C ALA A 78 -9.94 -12.01 4.94
N HIS A 79 -10.39 -11.56 6.10
CA HIS A 79 -9.56 -11.46 7.30
C HIS A 79 -9.05 -12.83 7.76
N GLN A 80 -9.88 -13.87 7.75
CA GLN A 80 -9.47 -15.24 8.06
C GLN A 80 -8.41 -15.78 7.09
N GLN A 81 -8.41 -15.28 5.85
CA GLN A 81 -7.44 -15.60 4.81
C GLN A 81 -6.30 -14.57 4.74
N HIS A 82 -6.04 -13.84 5.84
CA HIS A 82 -4.94 -12.88 5.99
C HIS A 82 -4.94 -11.73 4.95
N LYS A 83 -6.11 -11.39 4.39
CA LYS A 83 -6.25 -10.19 3.56
C LYS A 83 -6.42 -8.96 4.43
N GLU A 84 -5.88 -7.84 3.97
CA GLU A 84 -6.10 -6.55 4.61
C GLU A 84 -7.47 -5.98 4.22
N ILE A 85 -8.20 -5.44 5.20
CA ILE A 85 -9.56 -4.95 5.02
C ILE A 85 -9.56 -3.42 5.02
N MET A 86 -10.22 -2.84 4.01
CA MET A 86 -10.32 -1.40 3.82
C MET A 86 -11.79 -0.99 3.64
N LEU A 87 -12.16 0.19 4.16
CA LEU A 87 -13.43 0.83 3.80
C LEU A 87 -13.27 1.52 2.44
N HIS A 88 -14.08 1.13 1.47
CA HIS A 88 -14.24 1.84 0.21
C HIS A 88 -15.36 2.88 0.37
N ALA A 89 -14.98 4.12 0.75
CA ALA A 89 -15.91 5.16 1.15
C ALA A 89 -16.55 5.85 -0.08
N PRO A 90 -17.89 5.73 -0.28
CA PRO A 90 -18.54 6.36 -1.42
C PRO A 90 -18.54 7.89 -1.29
N MET A 91 -18.06 8.58 -2.32
CA MET A 91 -17.89 10.04 -2.35
C MET A 91 -18.45 10.63 -3.64
N ALA A 92 -19.06 11.81 -3.55
CA ALA A 92 -19.69 12.50 -4.66
C ALA A 92 -18.76 12.62 -5.87
N ASN A 93 -19.33 12.36 -7.04
CA ASN A 93 -18.65 12.39 -8.34
C ASN A 93 -19.24 13.48 -9.26
N THR A 94 -18.47 13.90 -10.26
CA THR A 94 -18.85 14.96 -11.21
C THR A 94 -19.95 14.57 -12.20
N ARG A 95 -20.25 13.27 -12.29
CA ARG A 95 -21.30 12.73 -13.18
C ARG A 95 -22.63 12.49 -12.47
N ASN A 96 -22.69 12.77 -11.16
CA ASN A 96 -23.85 12.56 -10.31
C ASN A 96 -24.36 11.10 -10.30
N PHE A 97 -23.47 10.13 -10.43
CA PHE A 97 -23.82 8.72 -10.27
C PHE A 97 -24.21 8.43 -8.82
N ASP A 98 -25.14 7.50 -8.66
CA ASP A 98 -25.58 7.05 -7.35
C ASP A 98 -24.44 6.45 -6.55
N LEU A 99 -24.25 6.94 -5.33
CA LEU A 99 -23.23 6.47 -4.40
C LEU A 99 -23.66 5.25 -3.59
N GLY A 100 -24.96 5.05 -3.50
CA GLY A 100 -25.54 4.06 -2.60
C GLY A 100 -25.36 4.42 -1.11
N PRO A 101 -25.65 3.45 -0.22
CA PRO A 101 -25.61 3.67 1.22
C PRO A 101 -24.22 4.08 1.73
N GLY A 102 -24.17 5.04 2.65
CA GLY A 102 -22.91 5.56 3.20
C GLY A 102 -22.24 6.62 2.32
N GLY A 103 -22.91 7.09 1.24
CA GLY A 103 -22.39 8.13 0.36
C GLY A 103 -22.17 9.45 1.06
N LEU A 104 -20.98 10.03 0.84
CA LEU A 104 -20.60 11.38 1.28
C LEU A 104 -20.87 12.34 0.13
N THR A 105 -21.76 13.32 0.35
CA THR A 105 -22.19 14.28 -0.68
C THR A 105 -21.70 15.69 -0.38
N SER A 106 -21.67 16.54 -1.39
CA SER A 106 -21.08 17.88 -1.28
C SER A 106 -21.97 18.90 -0.59
N ASP A 107 -23.22 18.56 -0.29
CA ASP A 107 -24.20 19.36 0.47
C ASP A 107 -24.22 18.99 1.96
N MET A 108 -23.48 17.98 2.39
CA MET A 108 -23.34 17.62 3.79
C MET A 108 -22.49 18.64 4.55
N ASP A 109 -22.94 18.96 5.75
CA ASP A 109 -22.11 19.66 6.75
C ASP A 109 -21.10 18.72 7.44
N GLU A 110 -20.22 19.29 8.23
CA GLU A 110 -19.19 18.56 8.99
C GLU A 110 -19.79 17.42 9.82
N ARG A 111 -20.88 17.69 10.55
CA ARG A 111 -21.52 16.70 11.43
C ARG A 111 -22.06 15.51 10.64
N ARG A 112 -22.65 15.75 9.48
CA ARG A 112 -23.19 14.69 8.61
C ARG A 112 -22.06 13.89 7.98
N ILE A 113 -21.00 14.54 7.50
CA ILE A 113 -19.79 13.85 7.00
C ILE A 113 -19.23 12.93 8.08
N ALA A 114 -18.93 13.46 9.26
CA ALA A 114 -18.37 12.70 10.38
C ALA A 114 -19.26 11.52 10.79
N THR A 115 -20.56 11.75 10.95
CA THR A 115 -21.49 10.71 11.36
C THR A 115 -21.64 9.59 10.32
N THR A 116 -21.70 9.95 9.03
CA THR A 116 -21.82 8.99 7.93
C THR A 116 -20.56 8.15 7.82
N LEU A 117 -19.39 8.78 7.84
CA LEU A 117 -18.10 8.09 7.76
C LEU A 117 -17.89 7.14 8.94
N ARG A 118 -18.16 7.60 10.17
CA ARG A 118 -18.10 6.78 11.40
C ARG A 118 -18.95 5.53 11.30
N ARG A 119 -20.20 5.67 10.87
CA ARG A 119 -21.12 4.53 10.71
C ARG A 119 -20.63 3.57 9.62
N SER A 120 -20.05 4.09 8.54
CA SER A 120 -19.47 3.26 7.47
C SER A 120 -18.27 2.46 7.98
N LEU A 121 -17.35 3.07 8.73
CA LEU A 121 -16.23 2.38 9.38
C LEU A 121 -16.70 1.26 10.32
N GLN A 122 -17.72 1.54 11.14
CA GLN A 122 -18.28 0.58 12.09
C GLN A 122 -19.03 -0.58 11.43
N SER A 123 -19.50 -0.40 10.20
CA SER A 123 -20.26 -1.42 9.46
C SER A 123 -19.40 -2.54 8.89
N ILE A 124 -18.07 -2.37 8.84
CA ILE A 124 -17.14 -3.31 8.23
C ILE A 124 -16.16 -3.82 9.31
N PRO A 125 -16.12 -5.11 9.60
CA PRO A 125 -15.19 -5.65 10.58
C PRO A 125 -13.74 -5.58 10.07
N HIS A 126 -12.78 -5.42 11.00
CA HIS A 126 -11.34 -5.48 10.76
C HIS A 126 -10.77 -4.38 9.84
N VAL A 127 -11.45 -3.23 9.67
CA VAL A 127 -10.96 -2.13 8.83
C VAL A 127 -9.63 -1.60 9.34
N GLN A 128 -8.64 -1.49 8.44
CA GLN A 128 -7.31 -0.95 8.71
C GLN A 128 -7.01 0.30 7.85
N GLY A 129 -7.79 0.55 6.83
CA GLY A 129 -7.60 1.70 5.93
C GLY A 129 -8.89 2.17 5.28
N VAL A 130 -8.81 3.30 4.61
CA VAL A 130 -9.91 3.91 3.86
C VAL A 130 -9.40 4.38 2.50
N ASN A 131 -10.18 4.16 1.44
CA ASN A 131 -9.99 4.83 0.16
C ASN A 131 -11.31 5.38 -0.36
N ASN A 132 -11.26 6.20 -1.41
CA ASN A 132 -12.47 6.78 -1.99
C ASN A 132 -13.03 5.92 -3.12
N HIS A 133 -14.32 5.52 -3.01
CA HIS A 133 -15.13 5.07 -4.14
C HIS A 133 -15.63 6.29 -4.91
N MET A 134 -15.41 6.31 -6.24
CA MET A 134 -15.64 7.52 -7.04
C MET A 134 -14.90 8.75 -6.46
N GLY A 135 -15.60 9.81 -6.10
CA GLY A 135 -15.02 10.97 -5.41
C GLY A 135 -14.51 12.06 -6.33
N SER A 136 -14.70 11.96 -7.64
CA SER A 136 -14.18 12.98 -8.59
C SER A 136 -14.71 14.39 -8.37
N LEU A 137 -15.79 14.58 -7.58
CA LEU A 137 -16.26 15.89 -7.12
C LEU A 137 -15.76 16.21 -5.71
N LEU A 138 -15.94 15.26 -4.77
CA LEU A 138 -15.69 15.54 -3.35
C LEU A 138 -14.22 15.70 -3.03
N THR A 139 -13.35 14.86 -3.62
CA THR A 139 -11.91 14.88 -3.35
C THR A 139 -11.19 16.16 -3.83
N GLN A 140 -11.85 17.00 -4.62
CA GLN A 140 -11.36 18.32 -5.01
C GLN A 140 -11.71 19.42 -4.00
N LYS A 141 -12.63 19.15 -3.04
CA LYS A 141 -13.12 20.14 -2.10
C LYS A 141 -12.32 20.10 -0.81
N LEU A 142 -11.41 21.07 -0.64
CA LEU A 142 -10.52 21.14 0.51
C LEU A 142 -11.30 21.07 1.83
N GLN A 143 -12.34 21.89 2.00
CA GLN A 143 -13.14 21.92 3.23
C GLN A 143 -13.80 20.58 3.55
N THR A 144 -14.34 19.88 2.54
CA THR A 144 -14.98 18.58 2.78
C THR A 144 -13.96 17.50 3.10
N MET A 145 -12.81 17.52 2.41
CA MET A 145 -11.71 16.60 2.72
C MET A 145 -11.11 16.87 4.10
N ASP A 146 -11.08 18.12 4.54
CA ASP A 146 -10.69 18.52 5.90
C ASP A 146 -11.59 17.81 6.93
N TRP A 147 -12.90 17.89 6.80
CA TRP A 147 -13.85 17.20 7.69
C TRP A 147 -13.71 15.69 7.65
N VAL A 148 -13.47 15.12 6.46
CA VAL A 148 -13.22 13.67 6.30
C VAL A 148 -11.98 13.27 7.08
N MET A 149 -10.86 13.99 6.93
CA MET A 149 -9.60 13.64 7.59
C MET A 149 -9.63 13.93 9.10
N GLN A 150 -10.36 14.97 9.53
CA GLN A 150 -10.60 15.22 10.94
C GLN A 150 -11.33 14.05 11.63
N GLU A 151 -12.32 13.44 10.98
CA GLU A 151 -12.97 12.24 11.51
C GLU A 151 -12.03 11.02 11.45
N LEU A 152 -11.35 10.78 10.31
CA LEU A 152 -10.47 9.61 10.15
C LEU A 152 -9.31 9.60 11.14
N ARG A 153 -8.78 10.76 11.52
CA ARG A 153 -7.69 10.89 12.50
C ARG A 153 -8.03 10.28 13.87
N GLN A 154 -9.31 10.10 14.18
CA GLN A 154 -9.76 9.50 15.44
C GLN A 154 -9.61 7.98 15.47
N TYR A 155 -9.26 7.37 14.35
CA TYR A 155 -9.16 5.91 14.17
C TYR A 155 -7.74 5.51 13.77
N PRO A 156 -7.31 4.29 14.12
CA PRO A 156 -6.01 3.76 13.68
C PRO A 156 -6.11 3.25 12.23
N VAL A 157 -6.38 4.15 11.28
CA VAL A 157 -6.52 3.82 9.86
C VAL A 157 -5.53 4.63 9.02
N TYR A 158 -5.12 4.07 7.89
CA TYR A 158 -4.42 4.80 6.83
C TYR A 158 -5.42 5.24 5.74
N PHE A 159 -5.01 6.15 4.88
CA PHE A 159 -5.81 6.62 3.75
C PHE A 159 -5.09 6.35 2.42
N VAL A 160 -5.84 5.88 1.40
CA VAL A 160 -5.35 5.81 0.02
C VAL A 160 -6.19 6.70 -0.88
N ASP A 161 -5.56 7.68 -1.51
CA ASP A 161 -6.21 8.45 -2.56
C ASP A 161 -6.27 7.59 -3.84
N SER A 162 -7.48 7.12 -4.20
CA SER A 162 -7.72 6.35 -5.44
C SER A 162 -7.51 7.21 -6.69
N ARG A 163 -7.39 8.52 -6.52
CA ARG A 163 -7.05 9.50 -7.55
C ARG A 163 -7.90 9.36 -8.81
N THR A 164 -9.20 9.34 -8.61
CA THR A 164 -10.22 9.28 -9.68
C THR A 164 -10.26 10.58 -10.51
N ILE A 165 -9.61 11.62 -10.02
CA ILE A 165 -9.36 12.88 -10.74
C ILE A 165 -7.96 13.40 -10.38
N ALA A 166 -7.29 14.03 -11.35
CA ALA A 166 -5.91 14.53 -11.16
C ALA A 166 -5.81 15.66 -10.12
N SER A 167 -6.87 16.46 -9.98
CA SER A 167 -6.99 17.59 -9.06
C SER A 167 -7.44 17.19 -7.64
N SER A 168 -7.41 15.89 -7.29
CA SER A 168 -7.68 15.45 -5.92
C SER A 168 -6.70 16.07 -4.95
N VAL A 169 -7.23 16.61 -3.84
CA VAL A 169 -6.47 17.13 -2.69
C VAL A 169 -6.48 16.15 -1.50
N ALA A 170 -7.15 15.00 -1.65
CA ALA A 170 -7.41 14.08 -0.54
C ALA A 170 -6.12 13.57 0.11
N GLY A 171 -5.15 13.15 -0.68
CA GLY A 171 -3.85 12.68 -0.17
C GLY A 171 -3.05 13.78 0.53
N ASP A 172 -3.11 15.03 0.05
CA ASP A 172 -2.43 16.18 0.68
C ASP A 172 -3.05 16.51 2.03
N VAL A 173 -4.40 16.54 2.10
CA VAL A 173 -5.12 16.79 3.35
C VAL A 173 -4.85 15.65 4.36
N ALA A 174 -4.85 14.39 3.92
CA ALA A 174 -4.52 13.28 4.80
C ALA A 174 -3.13 13.43 5.44
N ARG A 175 -2.13 13.83 4.66
CA ARG A 175 -0.78 14.11 5.17
C ARG A 175 -0.76 15.27 6.17
N ALA A 176 -1.51 16.34 5.91
CA ALA A 176 -1.61 17.48 6.83
C ALA A 176 -2.18 17.07 8.20
N TYR A 177 -3.09 16.11 8.23
CA TYR A 177 -3.63 15.49 9.45
C TYR A 177 -2.74 14.39 10.06
N GLN A 178 -1.55 14.16 9.49
CA GLN A 178 -0.63 13.10 9.92
C GLN A 178 -1.23 11.68 9.82
N ILE A 179 -2.20 11.50 8.93
CA ILE A 179 -2.74 10.18 8.62
C ILE A 179 -1.77 9.51 7.65
N PRO A 180 -1.30 8.28 7.92
CA PRO A 180 -0.51 7.51 6.97
C PRO A 180 -1.23 7.45 5.63
N SER A 181 -0.63 7.98 4.57
CA SER A 181 -1.34 8.12 3.31
C SER A 181 -0.50 7.71 2.11
N LEU A 182 -1.17 7.12 1.15
CA LEU A 182 -0.63 6.62 -0.11
C LEU A 182 -1.53 7.07 -1.26
N THR A 183 -1.05 6.87 -2.48
CA THR A 183 -1.77 7.24 -3.70
C THR A 183 -1.65 6.11 -4.70
N ARG A 184 -2.72 5.84 -5.44
CA ARG A 184 -2.73 4.87 -6.53
C ARG A 184 -1.77 5.26 -7.66
N ASP A 185 -1.02 4.29 -8.15
CA ASP A 185 -0.14 4.44 -9.31
C ASP A 185 -0.81 3.96 -10.61
N VAL A 186 -1.51 2.82 -10.59
CA VAL A 186 -2.08 2.17 -11.78
C VAL A 186 -3.53 1.75 -11.54
N PHE A 187 -4.40 1.98 -12.54
CA PHE A 187 -5.73 1.39 -12.62
C PHE A 187 -5.64 0.12 -13.48
N LEU A 188 -6.03 -1.05 -12.92
CA LEU A 188 -5.79 -2.35 -13.58
C LEU A 188 -6.83 -2.69 -14.66
N ASP A 189 -8.07 -2.25 -14.50
CA ASP A 189 -9.23 -2.79 -15.23
C ASP A 189 -10.26 -1.72 -15.68
N HIS A 190 -9.77 -0.54 -16.04
CA HIS A 190 -10.63 0.49 -16.62
C HIS A 190 -11.36 -0.02 -17.87
N GLU A 191 -10.69 -0.87 -18.67
CA GLU A 191 -11.32 -1.69 -19.70
C GLU A 191 -11.33 -3.15 -19.22
N GLN A 192 -12.49 -3.78 -19.21
CA GLN A 192 -12.66 -5.14 -18.72
C GLN A 192 -12.26 -6.20 -19.76
N THR A 193 -11.03 -6.11 -20.24
CA THR A 193 -10.42 -7.07 -21.17
C THR A 193 -9.10 -7.61 -20.63
N GLU A 194 -8.81 -8.89 -20.87
CA GLU A 194 -7.55 -9.50 -20.44
C GLU A 194 -6.33 -8.73 -20.98
N ALA A 195 -6.37 -8.29 -22.22
CA ALA A 195 -5.29 -7.52 -22.83
C ALA A 195 -5.06 -6.17 -22.14
N PHE A 196 -6.11 -5.52 -21.65
CA PHE A 196 -5.96 -4.28 -20.89
C PHE A 196 -5.38 -4.55 -19.51
N VAL A 197 -5.93 -5.53 -18.78
CA VAL A 197 -5.44 -5.92 -17.45
C VAL A 197 -3.96 -6.32 -17.52
N ASP A 198 -3.57 -7.11 -18.51
CA ASP A 198 -2.18 -7.51 -18.75
C ASP A 198 -1.25 -6.30 -18.94
N ARG A 199 -1.64 -5.35 -19.79
CA ARG A 199 -0.85 -4.12 -19.98
C ARG A 199 -0.67 -3.32 -18.71
N GLN A 200 -1.76 -3.16 -17.93
CA GLN A 200 -1.72 -2.39 -16.69
C GLN A 200 -0.95 -3.11 -15.58
N PHE A 201 -1.06 -4.42 -15.50
CA PHE A 201 -0.28 -5.23 -14.56
C PHE A 201 1.22 -5.16 -14.86
N LYS A 202 1.62 -5.26 -16.13
CA LYS A 202 3.00 -5.05 -16.55
C LYS A 202 3.50 -3.63 -16.26
N LEU A 203 2.63 -2.62 -16.43
CA LEU A 203 2.94 -1.23 -16.05
C LEU A 203 3.13 -1.09 -14.53
N LEU A 204 2.32 -1.76 -13.71
CA LEU A 204 2.44 -1.78 -12.27
C LEU A 204 3.80 -2.35 -11.84
N ILE A 205 4.19 -3.50 -12.39
CA ILE A 205 5.51 -4.12 -12.14
C ILE A 205 6.65 -3.19 -12.59
N LYS A 206 6.53 -2.60 -13.79
CA LYS A 206 7.53 -1.65 -14.29
C LYS A 206 7.72 -0.49 -13.32
N ARG A 207 6.64 0.14 -12.85
CA ARG A 207 6.71 1.24 -11.87
C ARG A 207 7.33 0.80 -10.54
N ALA A 208 7.01 -0.41 -10.07
CA ALA A 208 7.64 -0.95 -8.88
C ALA A 208 9.16 -1.11 -9.06
N ARG A 209 9.61 -1.58 -10.21
CA ARG A 209 11.05 -1.69 -10.54
C ARG A 209 11.75 -0.34 -10.64
N GLU A 210 11.07 0.68 -11.17
CA GLU A 210 11.61 2.04 -11.32
C GLU A 210 11.65 2.81 -9.98
N ASN A 211 10.63 2.63 -9.13
CA ASN A 211 10.43 3.46 -7.93
C ASN A 211 10.59 2.68 -6.61
N GLY A 212 10.98 1.39 -6.69
CA GLY A 212 11.05 0.50 -5.52
C GLY A 212 9.70 -0.11 -5.16
N SER A 213 8.58 0.57 -5.43
CA SER A 213 7.23 0.06 -5.15
C SER A 213 6.15 0.77 -5.96
N ALA A 214 4.99 0.10 -6.15
CA ALA A 214 3.82 0.68 -6.82
C ALA A 214 2.50 0.09 -6.30
N ILE A 215 1.41 0.88 -6.41
CA ILE A 215 0.06 0.53 -5.98
C ILE A 215 -0.86 0.41 -7.20
N GLY A 216 -1.46 -0.77 -7.38
CA GLY A 216 -2.51 -1.02 -8.35
C GLY A 216 -3.89 -1.04 -7.70
N ILE A 217 -4.90 -0.54 -8.40
CA ILE A 217 -6.31 -0.72 -8.02
C ILE A 217 -7.04 -1.44 -9.15
N GLY A 218 -7.79 -2.49 -8.80
CA GLY A 218 -8.71 -3.20 -9.67
C GLY A 218 -10.04 -3.47 -8.97
N HIS A 219 -10.97 -4.15 -9.66
CA HIS A 219 -12.31 -4.45 -9.18
C HIS A 219 -12.60 -5.96 -9.29
N PRO A 220 -13.67 -6.48 -8.62
CA PRO A 220 -14.01 -7.90 -8.66
C PRO A 220 -14.73 -8.28 -9.98
N HIS A 221 -14.16 -7.85 -11.11
CA HIS A 221 -14.56 -8.30 -12.43
C HIS A 221 -13.95 -9.66 -12.71
N LYS A 222 -14.71 -10.55 -13.31
CA LYS A 222 -14.23 -11.91 -13.61
C LYS A 222 -12.88 -11.91 -14.32
N VAL A 223 -12.69 -11.04 -15.30
CA VAL A 223 -11.43 -10.93 -16.06
C VAL A 223 -10.26 -10.53 -15.18
N THR A 224 -10.46 -9.62 -14.23
CA THR A 224 -9.43 -9.19 -13.29
C THR A 224 -9.07 -10.31 -12.32
N VAL A 225 -10.09 -10.99 -11.79
CA VAL A 225 -9.89 -12.11 -10.85
C VAL A 225 -9.15 -13.25 -11.53
N ASP A 226 -9.62 -13.71 -12.72
CA ASP A 226 -8.95 -14.76 -13.51
C ASP A 226 -7.48 -14.41 -13.79
N TYR A 227 -7.22 -13.16 -14.12
CA TYR A 227 -5.87 -12.69 -14.41
C TYR A 227 -4.98 -12.73 -13.16
N LEU A 228 -5.48 -12.21 -12.03
CA LEU A 228 -4.70 -12.16 -10.78
C LEU A 228 -4.42 -13.55 -10.22
N GLU A 229 -5.39 -14.45 -10.22
CA GLU A 229 -5.19 -15.85 -9.79
C GLU A 229 -4.08 -16.54 -10.58
N LYS A 230 -3.99 -16.26 -11.88
CA LYS A 230 -2.99 -16.86 -12.77
C LYS A 230 -1.60 -16.26 -12.58
N HIS A 231 -1.50 -14.94 -12.48
CA HIS A 231 -0.21 -14.24 -12.61
C HIS A 231 0.42 -13.77 -11.30
N LEU A 232 -0.34 -13.65 -10.20
CA LEU A 232 0.26 -13.29 -8.90
C LEU A 232 1.26 -14.34 -8.39
N PRO A 233 0.99 -15.66 -8.51
CA PRO A 233 1.96 -16.69 -8.08
C PRO A 233 3.30 -16.66 -8.83
N GLU A 234 3.32 -16.08 -10.04
CA GLU A 234 4.52 -16.02 -10.87
C GLU A 234 5.50 -14.89 -10.48
N LEU A 235 5.07 -13.97 -9.61
CA LEU A 235 5.85 -12.75 -9.31
C LEU A 235 7.11 -13.01 -8.51
N ASP A 236 7.09 -13.97 -7.60
CA ASP A 236 8.26 -14.35 -6.80
C ASP A 236 9.42 -14.80 -7.71
N ALA A 237 9.13 -15.64 -8.70
CA ALA A 237 10.10 -16.07 -9.71
C ALA A 237 10.62 -14.91 -10.59
N GLN A 238 9.88 -13.80 -10.66
CA GLN A 238 10.26 -12.57 -11.36
C GLN A 238 11.03 -11.58 -10.47
N GLY A 239 11.28 -11.93 -9.20
CA GLY A 239 11.92 -11.07 -8.22
C GLY A 239 11.06 -9.86 -7.82
N VAL A 240 9.74 -9.99 -7.83
CA VAL A 240 8.79 -8.95 -7.45
C VAL A 240 8.00 -9.42 -6.23
N ALA A 241 8.08 -8.66 -5.14
CA ALA A 241 7.30 -8.94 -3.94
C ALA A 241 5.88 -8.36 -4.03
N VAL A 242 4.95 -9.02 -3.35
CA VAL A 242 3.59 -8.51 -3.15
C VAL A 242 3.40 -8.18 -1.67
N ALA A 243 2.81 -7.04 -1.36
CA ALA A 243 2.52 -6.60 0.00
C ALA A 243 1.09 -6.08 0.13
N THR A 244 0.57 -6.05 1.34
CA THR A 244 -0.62 -5.25 1.67
C THR A 244 -0.28 -3.76 1.63
N ILE A 245 -1.28 -2.89 1.65
CA ILE A 245 -1.06 -1.44 1.66
C ILE A 245 -0.33 -0.98 2.93
N SER A 246 -0.69 -1.52 4.09
CA SER A 246 0.03 -1.20 5.34
C SER A 246 1.48 -1.67 5.32
N GLY A 247 1.73 -2.87 4.76
CA GLY A 247 3.07 -3.40 4.54
C GLY A 247 3.89 -2.51 3.59
N LEU A 248 3.31 -2.08 2.48
CA LEU A 248 3.98 -1.17 1.55
C LEU A 248 4.28 0.20 2.18
N TRP A 249 3.36 0.72 3.00
CA TRP A 249 3.60 1.96 3.75
C TRP A 249 4.79 1.82 4.71
N ALA A 250 4.88 0.70 5.44
CA ALA A 250 6.00 0.40 6.32
C ALA A 250 7.33 0.33 5.55
N ILE A 251 7.36 -0.32 4.40
CA ILE A 251 8.54 -0.38 3.51
C ILE A 251 8.97 1.03 3.10
N ARG A 252 8.04 1.87 2.61
CA ARG A 252 8.33 3.24 2.15
C ARG A 252 8.84 4.15 3.28
N ASN A 253 8.51 3.85 4.53
CA ASN A 253 8.92 4.62 5.70
C ASN A 253 10.11 4.01 6.49
N GLY A 254 10.84 3.07 5.87
CA GLY A 254 12.07 2.50 6.41
C GLY A 254 11.87 1.48 7.55
N ASN A 255 10.65 1.04 7.80
CA ASN A 255 10.34 0.07 8.86
C ASN A 255 10.46 -1.38 8.33
N ARG A 256 11.70 -1.78 7.99
CA ARG A 256 12.01 -3.05 7.31
C ARG A 256 11.71 -4.29 8.15
N GLU A 257 11.83 -4.20 9.47
CA GLU A 257 11.59 -5.34 10.38
C GLU A 257 10.14 -5.82 10.33
N MET A 258 9.19 -4.92 10.12
CA MET A 258 7.78 -5.26 9.98
C MET A 258 7.46 -6.05 8.69
N PHE A 259 8.31 -6.02 7.67
CA PHE A 259 8.09 -6.75 6.42
C PHE A 259 8.44 -8.24 6.56
N VAL A 260 9.49 -8.56 7.32
CA VAL A 260 9.98 -9.94 7.50
C VAL A 260 9.08 -10.76 8.45
N GLU A 261 8.46 -10.10 9.44
CA GLU A 261 7.48 -10.73 10.34
C GLU A 261 6.08 -10.83 9.74
N GLY A 262 5.78 -10.05 8.70
CA GLY A 262 4.46 -9.91 8.08
C GLY A 262 3.94 -11.14 7.34
N GLU A 263 4.76 -12.15 7.08
CA GLU A 263 4.30 -13.43 6.49
C GLU A 263 3.34 -14.21 7.41
N LYS A 264 3.19 -13.83 8.68
CA LYS A 264 2.35 -14.56 9.66
C LYS A 264 1.40 -13.74 10.53
N GLN A 265 1.46 -12.41 10.51
CA GLN A 265 0.54 -11.57 11.29
C GLN A 265 0.17 -10.30 10.53
N ALA A 266 -1.14 -9.99 10.47
CA ALA A 266 -1.62 -8.69 9.99
C ALA A 266 -0.92 -7.59 10.80
N ILE A 267 -0.05 -6.82 10.17
CA ILE A 267 0.77 -5.79 10.80
C ILE A 267 -0.17 -4.71 11.33
N ARG A 268 -0.24 -4.53 12.66
CA ARG A 268 -0.84 -3.34 13.24
C ARG A 268 0.08 -2.16 12.94
N PRO A 269 -0.39 -1.11 12.25
CA PRO A 269 0.42 0.06 11.99
C PRO A 269 1.00 0.61 13.29
N ALA A 270 2.26 1.07 13.27
CA ALA A 270 2.99 1.56 14.46
C ALA A 270 2.31 2.77 15.15
N TYR A 271 1.36 3.43 14.49
CA TYR A 271 0.56 4.54 15.02
C TYR A 271 -0.65 4.10 15.86
N ALA A 272 -0.93 2.80 15.97
CA ALA A 272 -1.99 2.26 16.84
C ALA A 272 -1.60 2.33 18.34
N ARG A 273 -0.86 3.35 18.78
CA ARG A 273 -0.66 3.63 20.21
C ARG A 273 -1.96 4.24 20.75
N LYS A 274 -2.53 3.58 21.73
CA LYS A 274 -3.66 4.09 22.51
C LYS A 274 -3.34 5.47 23.09
N PRO A 275 -4.37 6.32 23.27
CA PRO A 275 -4.22 7.57 23.99
C PRO A 275 -3.74 7.35 25.43
#